data_6a3101078d009e9be62572bb373cc42f
#
_entry.id   6a3101078d009e9be62572bb373cc42f
#
_cell.length_a   1.000
_cell.length_b   1.000
_cell.length_c   1.000
_cell.angle_alpha   90.00
_cell.angle_beta   90.00
_cell.angle_gamma   90.00
#
_symmetry.space_group_name_H-M   'P 1'
#
loop_
_entity.id
_entity.type
_entity.pdbx_description
1 polymer ?
#
loop_
_entity_poly.entity_id
_entity_poly.type
_entity_poly.pdbx_seq_one_letter_code
_entity_poly.pdbx_strand_id
1 'polypeptide(L)'
;SAVSISIVGAENINERSIQNFQKLLLTKPYVWYYAGFSIFTSCLLSPFMAGFYKMADAAEKDTSFGVSHLFSVYTSSQFIPVFSVTFLIGLATNGLSLVFDEIGLSIIGLILTIIISFATLLTIPLIVLGNCSTIESIKTSTAIVMKQPIVILMLIIVAILGALLGLFAFCIGMFFTYPFVISVVYTIYNQVTSSEKTE
;
A
#
# COMPACT_ATOMS: atom_id res chain seq x y z
N SER A 1 37.19 -28.89 7.44
CA SER A 1 36.68 -29.03 6.04
C SER A 1 35.28 -28.50 5.85
N ALA A 2 34.35 -28.72 6.79
CA ALA A 2 32.96 -28.24 6.68
C ALA A 2 32.81 -26.71 6.88
N VAL A 3 33.65 -26.12 7.72
CA VAL A 3 33.65 -24.67 7.99
C VAL A 3 34.20 -23.88 6.79
N SER A 4 35.16 -24.45 6.05
CA SER A 4 35.69 -23.83 4.84
C SER A 4 34.68 -23.77 3.70
N ILE A 5 33.77 -24.75 3.60
CA ILE A 5 32.73 -24.81 2.58
C ILE A 5 31.65 -23.76 2.83
N SER A 6 31.29 -23.49 4.11
CA SER A 6 30.29 -22.47 4.45
C SER A 6 30.79 -21.04 4.24
N ILE A 7 32.10 -20.78 4.42
CA ILE A 7 32.71 -19.47 4.17
C ILE A 7 32.82 -19.19 2.68
N VAL A 8 33.22 -20.19 1.88
CA VAL A 8 33.28 -20.06 0.40
C VAL A 8 31.87 -19.88 -0.20
N GLY A 9 30.84 -20.44 0.41
CA GLY A 9 29.45 -20.21 0.02
C GLY A 9 28.93 -18.79 0.31
N ALA A 10 29.47 -18.14 1.34
CA ALA A 10 29.06 -16.78 1.71
C ALA A 10 29.80 -15.69 0.90
N GLU A 11 31.04 -15.93 0.50
CA GLU A 11 31.82 -14.99 -0.33
C GLU A 11 31.35 -14.89 -1.80
N ASN A 12 30.58 -15.86 -2.28
CA ASN A 12 30.04 -15.87 -3.65
C ASN A 12 28.64 -15.29 -3.80
N ILE A 13 28.10 -14.61 -2.80
CA ILE A 13 26.99 -13.67 -2.98
C ILE A 13 27.56 -12.38 -3.59
N ASN A 14 28.07 -12.52 -4.80
CA ASN A 14 28.60 -11.42 -5.57
C ASN A 14 27.41 -10.64 -6.19
N GLU A 15 27.56 -9.35 -6.42
CA GLU A 15 26.55 -8.50 -7.08
C GLU A 15 25.96 -9.17 -8.35
N ARG A 16 26.77 -9.94 -9.07
CA ARG A 16 26.34 -10.75 -10.22
C ARG A 16 25.32 -11.83 -9.87
N SER A 17 25.44 -12.46 -8.71
CA SER A 17 24.48 -13.48 -8.25
C SER A 17 23.14 -12.84 -7.88
N ILE A 18 23.17 -11.68 -7.26
CA ILE A 18 21.98 -10.90 -6.94
C ILE A 18 21.30 -10.41 -8.22
N GLN A 19 22.07 -9.87 -9.17
CA GLN A 19 21.55 -9.43 -10.46
C GLN A 19 20.97 -10.59 -11.29
N ASN A 20 21.62 -11.75 -11.27
CA ASN A 20 21.11 -12.94 -11.95
C ASN A 20 19.82 -13.45 -11.30
N PHE A 21 19.74 -13.44 -9.98
CA PHE A 21 18.52 -13.79 -9.25
C PHE A 21 17.38 -12.81 -9.55
N GLN A 22 17.64 -11.52 -9.56
CA GLN A 22 16.66 -10.50 -9.95
C GLN A 22 16.19 -10.70 -11.41
N LYS A 23 17.12 -10.95 -12.34
CA LYS A 23 16.77 -11.26 -13.73
C LYS A 23 15.93 -12.54 -13.84
N LEU A 24 16.24 -13.56 -13.04
CA LEU A 24 15.47 -14.81 -13.01
C LEU A 24 14.03 -14.56 -12.55
N LEU A 25 13.83 -13.76 -11.51
CA LEU A 25 12.51 -13.41 -11.00
C LEU A 25 11.68 -12.62 -12.03
N LEU A 26 12.34 -11.89 -12.93
CA LEU A 26 11.69 -11.11 -13.99
C LEU A 26 11.50 -11.91 -15.29
N THR A 27 11.97 -13.17 -15.37
CA THR A 27 11.76 -14.03 -16.54
C THR A 27 10.51 -14.90 -16.38
N LYS A 28 9.83 -15.19 -17.51
CA LYS A 28 8.72 -16.15 -17.52
C LYS A 28 9.24 -17.56 -17.18
N PRO A 29 8.55 -18.33 -16.33
CA PRO A 29 7.25 -18.07 -15.70
C PRO A 29 7.33 -17.35 -14.32
N TYR A 30 8.51 -17.05 -13.79
CA TYR A 30 8.73 -16.55 -12.42
C TYR A 30 8.05 -15.21 -12.14
N VAL A 31 7.95 -14.33 -13.15
CA VAL A 31 7.26 -13.04 -12.99
C VAL A 31 5.79 -13.20 -12.58
N TRP A 32 5.11 -14.22 -13.09
CA TRP A 32 3.71 -14.51 -12.73
C TRP A 32 3.59 -15.06 -11.30
N TYR A 33 4.53 -15.93 -10.90
CA TYR A 33 4.59 -16.41 -9.51
C TYR A 33 4.89 -15.27 -8.54
N TYR A 34 5.81 -14.37 -8.90
CA TYR A 34 6.13 -13.18 -8.12
C TYR A 34 4.91 -12.26 -7.96
N ALA A 35 4.20 -11.97 -9.05
CA ALA A 35 2.99 -11.16 -9.02
C ALA A 35 1.89 -11.79 -8.14
N GLY A 36 1.64 -13.09 -8.29
CA GLY A 36 0.68 -13.82 -7.46
C GLY A 36 1.06 -13.81 -5.98
N PHE A 37 2.32 -14.05 -5.66
CA PHE A 37 2.83 -14.00 -4.29
C PHE A 37 2.74 -12.59 -3.70
N SER A 38 3.07 -11.57 -4.49
CA SER A 38 2.96 -10.16 -4.08
C SER A 38 1.52 -9.78 -3.75
N ILE A 39 0.55 -10.14 -4.61
CA ILE A 39 -0.87 -9.89 -4.37
C ILE A 39 -1.33 -10.61 -3.10
N PHE A 40 -0.98 -11.90 -2.95
CA PHE A 40 -1.37 -12.69 -1.78
C PHE A 40 -0.83 -12.07 -0.48
N THR A 41 0.46 -11.71 -0.46
CA THR A 41 1.09 -11.07 0.71
C THR A 41 0.44 -9.72 1.02
N SER A 42 0.15 -8.91 0.00
CA SER A 42 -0.54 -7.63 0.16
C SER A 42 -1.93 -7.80 0.75
N CYS A 43 -2.70 -8.79 0.27
CA CYS A 43 -4.02 -9.10 0.80
C CYS A 43 -3.98 -9.56 2.27
N LEU A 44 -2.94 -10.31 2.65
CA LEU A 44 -2.78 -10.77 4.02
C LEU A 44 -2.39 -9.62 4.96
N LEU A 45 -1.57 -8.69 4.49
CA LEU A 45 -1.11 -7.54 5.28
C LEU A 45 -2.09 -6.36 5.29
N SER A 46 -2.99 -6.26 4.30
CA SER A 46 -3.90 -5.11 4.18
C SER A 46 -4.82 -4.90 5.39
N PRO A 47 -5.38 -5.93 6.09
CA PRO A 47 -6.18 -5.70 7.29
C PRO A 47 -5.35 -5.15 8.46
N PHE A 48 -4.06 -5.52 8.53
CA PHE A 48 -3.13 -4.95 9.51
C PHE A 48 -2.92 -3.45 9.25
N MET A 49 -2.67 -3.09 7.98
CA MET A 49 -2.54 -1.69 7.57
C MET A 49 -3.82 -0.91 7.80
N ALA A 50 -4.97 -1.52 7.57
CA ALA A 50 -6.28 -0.95 7.86
C ALA A 50 -6.49 -0.65 9.36
N GLY A 51 -5.88 -1.44 10.25
CA GLY A 51 -5.90 -1.19 11.70
C GLY A 51 -5.26 0.13 12.12
N PHE A 52 -4.24 0.62 11.39
CA PHE A 52 -3.65 1.93 11.67
C PHE A 52 -4.62 3.09 11.45
N TYR A 53 -5.52 2.99 10.47
CA TYR A 53 -6.56 4.02 10.29
C TYR A 53 -7.54 4.04 11.46
N LYS A 54 -7.88 2.89 12.05
CA LYS A 54 -8.67 2.84 13.29
C LYS A 54 -7.93 3.45 14.48
N MET A 55 -6.62 3.24 14.57
CA MET A 55 -5.81 3.88 15.61
C MET A 55 -5.76 5.39 15.44
N ALA A 56 -5.62 5.88 14.21
CA ALA A 56 -5.63 7.32 13.92
C ALA A 56 -6.98 7.95 14.29
N ASP A 57 -8.09 7.30 13.94
CA ASP A 57 -9.45 7.74 14.30
C ASP A 57 -9.67 7.74 15.82
N ALA A 58 -9.19 6.72 16.53
CA ALA A 58 -9.28 6.64 17.98
C ALA A 58 -8.45 7.74 18.66
N ALA A 59 -7.26 8.03 18.13
CA ALA A 59 -6.40 9.08 18.64
C ALA A 59 -7.03 10.48 18.45
N GLU A 60 -7.68 10.75 17.32
CA GLU A 60 -8.36 12.02 17.07
C GLU A 60 -9.59 12.22 17.97
N LYS A 61 -10.26 11.12 18.31
CA LYS A 61 -11.44 11.13 19.18
C LYS A 61 -11.09 11.09 20.67
N ASP A 62 -9.81 11.22 21.04
CA ASP A 62 -9.31 11.10 22.42
C ASP A 62 -9.76 9.82 23.14
N THR A 63 -9.99 8.74 22.37
CA THR A 63 -10.36 7.44 22.94
C THR A 63 -9.11 6.60 23.21
N SER A 64 -9.19 5.69 24.17
CA SER A 64 -8.08 4.77 24.45
C SER A 64 -7.81 3.87 23.25
N PHE A 65 -6.61 3.88 22.75
CA PHE A 65 -6.17 3.00 21.66
C PHE A 65 -4.99 2.14 22.11
N GLY A 66 -4.88 0.95 21.55
CA GLY A 66 -3.82 0.00 21.87
C GLY A 66 -3.49 -0.87 20.67
N VAL A 67 -2.47 -1.70 20.80
CA VAL A 67 -2.00 -2.63 19.76
C VAL A 67 -3.12 -3.55 19.24
N SER A 68 -4.12 -3.84 20.07
CA SER A 68 -5.30 -4.62 19.70
C SER A 68 -6.09 -4.02 18.52
N HIS A 69 -6.07 -2.68 18.36
CA HIS A 69 -6.74 -2.01 17.24
C HIS A 69 -6.11 -2.36 15.88
N LEU A 70 -4.80 -2.66 15.84
CA LEU A 70 -4.13 -3.10 14.60
C LEU A 70 -4.71 -4.41 14.06
N PHE A 71 -5.10 -5.30 14.96
CA PHE A 71 -5.64 -6.61 14.58
C PHE A 71 -7.17 -6.66 14.55
N SER A 72 -7.84 -5.57 14.95
CA SER A 72 -9.30 -5.51 15.05
C SER A 72 -10.01 -5.77 13.71
N VAL A 73 -9.37 -5.43 12.59
CA VAL A 73 -9.95 -5.63 11.25
C VAL A 73 -10.01 -7.11 10.89
N TYR A 74 -9.05 -7.94 11.34
CA TYR A 74 -9.04 -9.39 11.06
C TYR A 74 -10.25 -10.13 11.62
N THR A 75 -10.78 -9.66 12.74
CA THR A 75 -11.93 -10.28 13.43
C THR A 75 -13.25 -9.57 13.15
N SER A 76 -13.22 -8.48 12.35
CA SER A 76 -14.41 -7.68 12.04
C SER A 76 -15.03 -8.06 10.70
N SER A 77 -16.28 -7.63 10.48
CA SER A 77 -16.97 -7.74 9.19
C SER A 77 -16.25 -7.01 8.05
N GLN A 78 -15.31 -6.12 8.37
CA GLN A 78 -14.54 -5.33 7.42
C GLN A 78 -13.37 -6.11 6.79
N PHE A 79 -13.03 -7.30 7.33
CA PHE A 79 -11.95 -8.15 6.80
C PHE A 79 -12.16 -8.50 5.32
N ILE A 80 -13.33 -9.05 4.97
CA ILE A 80 -13.64 -9.47 3.60
C ILE A 80 -13.64 -8.28 2.62
N PRO A 81 -14.28 -7.13 2.90
CA PRO A 81 -14.18 -5.96 2.04
C PRO A 81 -12.75 -5.45 1.83
N VAL A 82 -11.93 -5.36 2.90
CA VAL A 82 -10.53 -4.90 2.81
C VAL A 82 -9.69 -5.89 2.00
N PHE A 83 -9.83 -7.19 2.25
CA PHE A 83 -9.14 -8.23 1.50
C PHE A 83 -9.53 -8.19 0.01
N SER A 84 -10.83 -8.13 -0.28
CA SER A 84 -11.36 -8.13 -1.66
C SER A 84 -10.91 -6.89 -2.43
N VAL A 85 -10.92 -5.71 -1.82
CA VAL A 85 -10.47 -4.48 -2.49
C VAL A 85 -8.98 -4.53 -2.79
N THR A 86 -8.17 -4.99 -1.84
CA THR A 86 -6.72 -5.14 -2.05
C THR A 86 -6.42 -6.14 -3.15
N PHE A 87 -7.17 -7.24 -3.20
CA PHE A 87 -7.05 -8.24 -4.25
C PHE A 87 -7.41 -7.67 -5.63
N LEU A 88 -8.53 -6.95 -5.76
CA LEU A 88 -8.96 -6.33 -7.02
C LEU A 88 -7.95 -5.28 -7.52
N ILE A 89 -7.49 -4.40 -6.62
CA ILE A 89 -6.49 -3.38 -6.98
C ILE A 89 -5.16 -4.05 -7.34
N GLY A 90 -4.75 -5.06 -6.58
CA GLY A 90 -3.54 -5.84 -6.86
C GLY A 90 -3.59 -6.55 -8.21
N LEU A 91 -4.73 -7.15 -8.58
CA LEU A 91 -4.93 -7.75 -9.90
C LEU A 91 -4.87 -6.69 -11.02
N ALA A 92 -5.54 -5.56 -10.83
CA ALA A 92 -5.56 -4.50 -11.82
C ALA A 92 -4.15 -3.93 -12.05
N THR A 93 -3.42 -3.60 -11.00
CA THR A 93 -2.10 -2.97 -11.09
C THR A 93 -1.03 -3.94 -11.60
N ASN A 94 -0.91 -5.14 -11.01
CA ASN A 94 0.07 -6.13 -11.46
C ASN A 94 -0.29 -6.69 -12.83
N GLY A 95 -1.58 -6.94 -13.10
CA GLY A 95 -2.03 -7.46 -14.40
C GLY A 95 -1.75 -6.47 -15.53
N LEU A 96 -2.07 -5.18 -15.34
CA LEU A 96 -1.75 -4.14 -16.32
C LEU A 96 -0.23 -4.03 -16.53
N SER A 97 0.55 -3.97 -15.45
CA SER A 97 2.01 -3.88 -15.55
C SER A 97 2.55 -5.03 -16.40
N LEU A 98 2.16 -6.27 -16.12
CA LEU A 98 2.64 -7.44 -16.84
C LEU A 98 2.24 -7.44 -18.32
N VAL A 99 1.00 -7.06 -18.64
CA VAL A 99 0.52 -6.98 -20.03
C VAL A 99 1.30 -5.94 -20.81
N PHE A 100 1.51 -4.74 -20.24
CA PHE A 100 2.25 -3.68 -20.91
C PHE A 100 3.75 -3.99 -21.02
N ASP A 101 4.33 -4.72 -20.06
CA ASP A 101 5.71 -5.20 -20.16
C ASP A 101 5.89 -6.21 -21.31
N GLU A 102 4.92 -7.10 -21.53
CA GLU A 102 4.98 -8.08 -22.61
C GLU A 102 4.97 -7.45 -24.01
N ILE A 103 4.26 -6.34 -24.19
CA ILE A 103 4.18 -5.61 -25.46
C ILE A 103 5.26 -4.53 -25.60
N GLY A 104 6.22 -4.45 -24.63
CA GLY A 104 7.32 -3.49 -24.67
C GLY A 104 6.92 -2.05 -24.31
N LEU A 105 5.76 -1.85 -23.70
CA LEU A 105 5.23 -0.55 -23.28
C LEU A 105 5.23 -0.38 -21.76
N SER A 106 6.27 -0.83 -21.07
CA SER A 106 6.41 -0.83 -19.60
C SER A 106 6.13 0.55 -18.97
N ILE A 107 6.55 1.63 -19.62
CA ILE A 107 6.31 3.00 -19.14
C ILE A 107 4.81 3.31 -19.07
N ILE A 108 4.03 2.86 -20.03
CA ILE A 108 2.57 3.06 -20.06
C ILE A 108 1.94 2.24 -18.92
N GLY A 109 2.37 0.99 -18.74
CA GLY A 109 1.96 0.15 -17.62
C GLY A 109 2.23 0.81 -16.26
N LEU A 110 3.42 1.39 -16.09
CA LEU A 110 3.80 2.13 -14.88
C LEU A 110 2.88 3.34 -14.64
N ILE A 111 2.65 4.16 -15.66
CA ILE A 111 1.78 5.34 -15.55
C ILE A 111 0.35 4.93 -15.14
N LEU A 112 -0.21 3.92 -15.78
CA LEU A 112 -1.55 3.42 -15.45
C LEU A 112 -1.63 2.87 -14.02
N THR A 113 -0.60 2.15 -13.57
CA THR A 113 -0.51 1.65 -12.20
C THR A 113 -0.50 2.81 -11.19
N ILE A 114 0.26 3.87 -11.46
CA ILE A 114 0.28 5.08 -10.62
C ILE A 114 -1.10 5.74 -10.57
N ILE A 115 -1.77 5.89 -11.71
CA ILE A 115 -3.11 6.48 -11.78
C ILE A 115 -4.12 5.66 -10.99
N ILE A 116 -4.12 4.33 -11.13
CA ILE A 116 -5.01 3.46 -10.37
C ILE A 116 -4.73 3.56 -8.87
N SER A 117 -3.46 3.50 -8.45
CA SER A 117 -3.07 3.61 -7.05
C SER A 117 -3.47 4.97 -6.45
N PHE A 118 -3.33 6.04 -7.22
CA PHE A 118 -3.76 7.37 -6.80
C PHE A 118 -5.28 7.45 -6.67
N ALA A 119 -6.04 6.97 -7.65
CA ALA A 119 -7.49 6.99 -7.64
C ALA A 119 -8.10 6.14 -6.49
N THR A 120 -7.41 5.07 -6.10
CA THR A 120 -7.86 4.14 -5.05
C THR A 120 -7.26 4.42 -3.67
N LEU A 121 -6.57 5.55 -3.48
CA LEU A 121 -5.86 5.91 -2.25
C LEU A 121 -6.74 5.87 -1.00
N LEU A 122 -7.98 6.35 -1.09
CA LEU A 122 -8.91 6.45 0.04
C LEU A 122 -9.80 5.22 0.23
N THR A 123 -9.59 4.16 -0.57
CA THR A 123 -10.47 2.99 -0.56
C THR A 123 -10.47 2.26 0.78
N ILE A 124 -9.28 2.04 1.38
CA ILE A 124 -9.17 1.36 2.68
C ILE A 124 -9.80 2.17 3.81
N PRO A 125 -9.49 3.48 4.01
CA PRO A 125 -10.16 4.28 5.03
C PRO A 125 -11.69 4.37 4.82
N LEU A 126 -12.19 4.43 3.59
CA LEU A 126 -13.64 4.39 3.31
C LEU A 126 -14.31 3.09 3.77
N ILE A 127 -13.63 1.94 3.62
CA ILE A 127 -14.15 0.67 4.14
C ILE A 127 -14.13 0.65 5.67
N VAL A 128 -12.99 1.04 6.26
CA VAL A 128 -12.73 0.82 7.69
C VAL A 128 -13.46 1.84 8.57
N LEU A 129 -13.55 3.09 8.12
CA LEU A 129 -14.17 4.19 8.86
C LEU A 129 -15.55 4.53 8.34
N GLY A 130 -15.77 4.44 7.02
CA GLY A 130 -17.04 4.73 6.37
C GLY A 130 -17.99 3.53 6.26
N ASN A 131 -17.52 2.30 6.61
CA ASN A 131 -18.26 1.05 6.43
C ASN A 131 -18.79 0.82 5.00
N CYS A 132 -18.11 1.37 4.00
CA CYS A 132 -18.46 1.19 2.59
C CYS A 132 -18.20 -0.23 2.12
N SER A 133 -18.98 -0.70 1.17
CA SER A 133 -18.70 -1.96 0.46
C SER A 133 -17.47 -1.84 -0.45
N THR A 134 -16.92 -2.97 -0.88
CA THR A 134 -15.72 -3.03 -1.75
C THR A 134 -15.85 -2.16 -3.00
N ILE A 135 -16.95 -2.29 -3.74
CA ILE A 135 -17.15 -1.56 -5.00
C ILE A 135 -17.49 -0.09 -4.75
N GLU A 136 -18.28 0.18 -3.75
CA GLU A 136 -18.64 1.53 -3.35
C GLU A 136 -17.41 2.33 -2.93
N SER A 137 -16.53 1.75 -2.11
CA SER A 137 -15.28 2.40 -1.69
C SER A 137 -14.35 2.75 -2.85
N ILE A 138 -14.25 1.90 -3.88
CA ILE A 138 -13.47 2.20 -5.10
C ILE A 138 -14.10 3.39 -5.85
N LYS A 139 -15.41 3.37 -6.06
CA LYS A 139 -16.13 4.45 -6.76
C LYS A 139 -16.02 5.77 -6.01
N THR A 140 -16.28 5.75 -4.72
CA THR A 140 -16.22 6.93 -3.86
C THR A 140 -14.81 7.48 -3.76
N SER A 141 -13.80 6.62 -3.57
CA SER A 141 -12.38 7.03 -3.58
C SER A 141 -12.02 7.73 -4.89
N THR A 142 -12.37 7.12 -6.02
CA THR A 142 -12.09 7.69 -7.34
C THR A 142 -12.81 9.03 -7.52
N ALA A 143 -14.08 9.13 -7.15
CA ALA A 143 -14.84 10.37 -7.25
C ALA A 143 -14.23 11.49 -6.41
N ILE A 144 -13.86 11.20 -5.17
CA ILE A 144 -13.22 12.15 -4.25
C ILE A 144 -11.88 12.63 -4.81
N VAL A 145 -11.01 11.69 -5.18
CA VAL A 145 -9.67 12.02 -5.68
C VAL A 145 -9.73 12.84 -6.97
N MET A 146 -10.71 12.56 -7.84
CA MET A 146 -10.89 13.30 -9.10
C MET A 146 -11.53 14.68 -8.93
N LYS A 147 -12.21 14.95 -7.80
CA LYS A 147 -12.72 16.31 -7.51
C LYS A 147 -11.59 17.31 -7.23
N GLN A 148 -10.53 16.90 -6.52
CA GLN A 148 -9.43 17.77 -6.11
C GLN A 148 -8.05 17.07 -6.28
N PRO A 149 -7.69 16.64 -7.48
CA PRO A 149 -6.51 15.80 -7.70
C PRO A 149 -5.20 16.52 -7.33
N ILE A 150 -5.11 17.82 -7.59
CA ILE A 150 -3.90 18.62 -7.33
C ILE A 150 -3.68 18.76 -5.81
N VAL A 151 -4.73 19.02 -5.04
CA VAL A 151 -4.62 19.18 -3.57
C VAL A 151 -4.18 17.87 -2.93
N ILE A 152 -4.80 16.76 -3.32
CA ILE A 152 -4.45 15.43 -2.80
C ILE A 152 -3.03 15.06 -3.20
N LEU A 153 -2.63 15.34 -4.45
CA LEU A 153 -1.27 15.10 -4.90
C LEU A 153 -0.23 15.89 -4.09
N MET A 154 -0.49 17.17 -3.83
CA MET A 154 0.38 18.01 -3.00
C MET A 154 0.52 17.47 -1.58
N LEU A 155 -0.57 17.02 -0.96
CA LEU A 155 -0.56 16.42 0.37
C LEU A 155 0.25 15.11 0.41
N ILE A 156 0.14 14.28 -0.63
CA ILE A 156 0.96 13.07 -0.77
C ILE A 156 2.44 13.42 -0.91
N ILE A 157 2.78 14.43 -1.71
CA ILE A 157 4.18 14.89 -1.85
C ILE A 157 4.72 15.33 -0.51
N VAL A 158 3.97 16.12 0.27
CA VAL A 158 4.37 16.54 1.62
C VAL A 158 4.54 15.33 2.54
N ALA A 159 3.64 14.34 2.47
CA ALA A 159 3.75 13.11 3.25
C ALA A 159 5.02 12.30 2.88
N ILE A 160 5.34 12.19 1.60
CA ILE A 160 6.56 11.51 1.11
C ILE A 160 7.82 12.26 1.59
N LEU A 161 7.84 13.59 1.48
CA LEU A 161 8.97 14.40 1.97
C LEU A 161 9.15 14.22 3.48
N GLY A 162 8.07 14.25 4.25
CA GLY A 162 8.11 13.96 5.68
C GLY A 162 8.64 12.55 5.99
N ALA A 163 8.22 11.55 5.21
CA ALA A 163 8.71 10.19 5.33
C ALA A 163 10.20 10.07 5.02
N LEU A 164 10.69 10.78 4.00
CA LEU A 164 12.11 10.82 3.65
C LEU A 164 12.96 11.45 4.76
N LEU A 165 12.48 12.55 5.38
CA LEU A 165 13.17 13.17 6.52
C LEU A 165 13.30 12.19 7.69
N GLY A 166 12.26 11.40 7.95
CA GLY A 166 12.30 10.34 8.97
C GLY A 166 13.29 9.21 8.65
N LEU A 167 13.49 8.89 7.36
CA LEU A 167 14.47 7.89 6.95
C LEU A 167 15.92 8.35 7.24
N PHE A 168 16.21 9.65 7.07
CA PHE A 168 17.51 10.23 7.43
C PHE A 168 17.79 10.16 8.95
N ALA A 169 16.78 10.06 9.79
CA ALA A 169 16.91 9.93 11.23
C ALA A 169 17.14 8.46 11.69
N PHE A 170 17.98 7.71 10.98
CA PHE A 170 18.45 6.38 11.35
C PHE A 170 17.36 5.34 11.59
N CYS A 171 16.88 4.62 10.60
CA CYS A 171 15.97 3.45 10.72
C CYS A 171 14.84 3.52 11.78
N ILE A 172 15.09 4.16 12.92
CA ILE A 172 14.12 4.46 13.98
C ILE A 172 13.02 5.38 13.46
N GLY A 173 13.36 6.31 12.56
CA GLY A 173 12.43 7.21 11.90
C GLY A 173 11.35 6.47 11.10
N MET A 174 11.63 5.29 10.58
CA MET A 174 10.67 4.51 9.80
C MET A 174 9.43 4.10 10.63
N PHE A 175 9.62 3.82 11.91
CA PHE A 175 8.51 3.55 12.85
C PHE A 175 7.63 4.79 13.11
N PHE A 176 8.21 5.99 13.01
CA PHE A 176 7.47 7.24 13.19
C PHE A 176 6.90 7.78 11.87
N THR A 177 7.56 7.55 10.73
CA THR A 177 7.11 8.08 9.45
C THR A 177 5.96 7.30 8.85
N TYR A 178 5.87 6.00 9.10
CA TYR A 178 4.75 5.19 8.62
C TYR A 178 3.40 5.65 9.21
N PRO A 179 3.25 5.83 10.54
CA PRO A 179 2.07 6.46 11.13
C PRO A 179 1.78 7.87 10.60
N PHE A 180 2.81 8.66 10.28
CA PHE A 180 2.64 9.99 9.71
C PHE A 180 1.94 9.96 8.34
N VAL A 181 2.37 9.07 7.43
CA VAL A 181 1.72 8.90 6.12
C VAL A 181 0.25 8.49 6.29
N ILE A 182 -0.02 7.56 7.20
CA ILE A 182 -1.38 7.13 7.52
C ILE A 182 -2.22 8.30 8.04
N SER A 183 -1.67 9.11 8.95
CA SER A 183 -2.34 10.30 9.49
C SER A 183 -2.68 11.31 8.39
N VAL A 184 -1.79 11.52 7.41
CA VAL A 184 -2.08 12.40 6.27
C VAL A 184 -3.23 11.85 5.43
N VAL A 185 -3.21 10.57 5.08
CA VAL A 185 -4.31 9.94 4.31
C VAL A 185 -5.62 9.96 5.10
N TYR A 186 -5.55 9.74 6.41
CA TYR A 186 -6.70 9.84 7.30
C TYR A 186 -7.26 11.27 7.34
N THR A 187 -6.41 12.28 7.43
CA THR A 187 -6.83 13.70 7.42
C THR A 187 -7.52 14.07 6.10
N ILE A 188 -6.98 13.60 4.97
CA ILE A 188 -7.62 13.78 3.65
C ILE A 188 -9.00 13.15 3.66
N TYR A 189 -9.13 11.93 4.14
CA TYR A 189 -10.40 11.24 4.27
C TYR A 189 -11.42 12.06 5.11
N ASN A 190 -10.99 12.51 6.29
CA ASN A 190 -11.86 13.26 7.22
C ASN A 190 -12.33 14.60 6.62
N GLN A 191 -11.43 15.36 6.03
CA GLN A 191 -11.78 16.65 5.44
C GLN A 191 -12.78 16.51 4.28
N VAL A 192 -12.58 15.53 3.42
CA VAL A 192 -13.46 15.34 2.25
C VAL A 192 -14.83 14.82 2.66
N THR A 193 -14.88 13.84 3.57
CA THR A 193 -16.17 13.30 4.05
C THR A 193 -16.95 14.28 4.93
N SER A 194 -16.25 15.19 5.63
CA SER A 194 -16.92 16.26 6.40
C SER A 194 -17.51 17.33 5.48
N SER A 195 -16.85 17.66 4.37
CA SER A 195 -17.35 18.63 3.39
C SER A 195 -18.61 18.12 2.67
N GLU A 196 -18.71 16.81 2.39
CA GLU A 196 -19.90 16.22 1.75
C GLU A 196 -21.15 16.17 2.68
N LYS A 197 -20.95 16.26 4.01
CA LYS A 197 -22.08 16.30 4.97
C LYS A 197 -22.65 17.70 5.17
N THR A 198 -21.99 18.73 4.64
CA THR A 198 -22.39 20.15 4.84
C THR A 198 -23.07 20.74 3.59
N GLU A 199 -23.09 20.01 2.46
CA GLU A 199 -23.88 20.32 1.26
C GLU A 199 -25.18 19.48 1.23
#